data_3418534716bdb9dd9c2df99c64cc3c22
#
_entry.id   3418534716bdb9dd9c2df99c64cc3c22
#
_cell.length_a   1.000
_cell.length_b   1.000
_cell.length_c   1.000
_cell.angle_alpha   90.00
_cell.angle_beta   90.00
_cell.angle_gamma   90.00
#
_symmetry.space_group_name_H-M   'P 1'
#
loop_
_entity.id
_entity.type
_entity.pdbx_description
1 polymer ?
#
loop_
_entity_poly.entity_id
_entity_poly.type
_entity_poly.pdbx_seq_one_letter_code
_entity_poly.pdbx_strand_id
1 'polypeptide(L)'
;IATLLAKDLEHDAHGNVQLSGNGALADLLCEEIKAKLKIKRVRGDTFGYVQRSFIGCVSDVDQREAREVGEKAVQYAMWGGRDGSVAIKRTGFYSVDYELVPLESVAGKTRTMEDEFISASGTDVTDAFRMYLRPLLGSSMADAYRLRPNPVPKVLRP
;
A
#
# COMPACT_ATOMS: atom_id res chain seq x y z
N ILE A 1 -6.12 5.75 -16.38
CA ILE A 1 -4.95 4.82 -16.41
C ILE A 1 -5.43 3.41 -16.69
N ALA A 2 -6.37 2.86 -15.91
CA ALA A 2 -6.92 1.52 -16.13
C ALA A 2 -7.47 1.32 -17.56
N THR A 3 -8.09 2.33 -18.13
CA THR A 3 -8.63 2.32 -19.51
C THR A 3 -7.53 2.30 -20.58
N LEU A 4 -6.38 2.90 -20.29
CA LEU A 4 -5.23 2.94 -21.21
C LEU A 4 -4.41 1.64 -21.15
N LEU A 5 -4.38 1.00 -20.00
CA LEU A 5 -3.68 -0.27 -19.77
C LEU A 5 -4.52 -1.51 -20.14
N ALA A 6 -5.81 -1.32 -20.49
CA ALA A 6 -6.77 -2.42 -20.66
C ALA A 6 -6.45 -3.47 -21.74
N LYS A 7 -5.43 -3.24 -22.57
CA LYS A 7 -5.07 -4.16 -23.66
C LYS A 7 -4.12 -5.30 -23.26
N ASP A 8 -3.36 -5.13 -22.14
CA ASP A 8 -2.32 -6.09 -21.73
C ASP A 8 -2.31 -6.32 -20.21
N LEU A 9 -3.48 -6.28 -19.56
CA LEU A 9 -3.56 -6.47 -18.11
C LEU A 9 -3.51 -7.96 -17.77
N GLU A 10 -2.44 -8.36 -17.09
CA GLU A 10 -2.38 -9.64 -16.42
C GLU A 10 -3.32 -9.66 -15.21
N HIS A 11 -4.07 -10.74 -15.08
CA HIS A 11 -4.94 -10.97 -13.94
C HIS A 11 -4.34 -12.07 -13.07
N ASP A 12 -4.46 -11.92 -11.76
CA ASP A 12 -4.12 -12.98 -10.83
C ASP A 12 -5.15 -14.13 -10.89
N ALA A 13 -4.88 -15.21 -10.15
CA ALA A 13 -5.77 -16.37 -10.08
C ALA A 13 -7.19 -16.04 -9.54
N HIS A 14 -7.38 -14.85 -8.99
CA HIS A 14 -8.63 -14.34 -8.42
C HIS A 14 -9.31 -13.30 -9.31
N GLY A 15 -8.76 -13.02 -10.49
CA GLY A 15 -9.31 -12.05 -11.44
C GLY A 15 -8.95 -10.59 -11.15
N ASN A 16 -8.08 -10.31 -10.19
CA ASN A 16 -7.62 -8.95 -9.92
C ASN A 16 -6.55 -8.53 -10.92
N VAL A 17 -6.63 -7.29 -11.36
CA VAL A 17 -5.64 -6.71 -12.28
C VAL A 17 -4.31 -6.52 -11.56
N GLN A 18 -3.26 -7.15 -12.06
CA GLN A 18 -1.90 -6.97 -11.56
C GLN A 18 -1.26 -5.72 -12.20
N LEU A 19 -1.28 -4.62 -11.47
CA LEU A 19 -0.59 -3.38 -11.87
C LEU A 19 0.85 -3.31 -11.34
N SER A 20 1.19 -4.15 -10.38
CA SER A 20 2.51 -4.15 -9.73
C SER A 20 3.40 -5.27 -10.27
N GLY A 21 4.63 -4.94 -10.64
CA GLY A 21 5.65 -5.93 -10.97
C GLY A 21 6.11 -5.95 -12.43
N ASN A 22 5.30 -5.50 -13.36
CA ASN A 22 5.77 -5.22 -14.72
C ASN A 22 6.04 -3.71 -14.87
N GLY A 23 7.07 -3.30 -15.56
CA GLY A 23 7.40 -1.90 -15.83
C GLY A 23 6.38 -1.16 -16.69
N ALA A 24 5.28 -1.79 -17.05
CA ALA A 24 4.30 -1.30 -18.03
C ALA A 24 3.75 0.11 -17.71
N LEU A 25 3.50 0.42 -16.44
CA LEU A 25 3.03 1.76 -16.06
C LEU A 25 4.11 2.83 -16.29
N ALA A 26 5.36 2.56 -15.93
CA ALA A 26 6.47 3.48 -16.09
C ALA A 26 6.74 3.74 -17.60
N ASP A 27 6.71 2.68 -18.40
CA ASP A 27 6.91 2.76 -19.85
C ASP A 27 5.79 3.55 -20.52
N LEU A 28 4.54 3.25 -20.19
CA LEU A 28 3.37 4.00 -20.67
C LEU A 28 3.47 5.50 -20.34
N LEU A 29 3.81 5.83 -19.08
CA LEU A 29 3.96 7.24 -18.67
C LEU A 29 5.12 7.91 -19.42
N CYS A 30 6.22 7.21 -19.66
CA CYS A 30 7.34 7.72 -20.43
C CYS A 30 6.93 8.04 -21.87
N GLU A 31 6.18 7.17 -22.51
CA GLU A 31 5.69 7.36 -23.88
C GLU A 31 4.71 8.54 -23.97
N GLU A 32 3.74 8.60 -23.06
CA GLU A 32 2.77 9.70 -23.02
C GLU A 32 3.44 11.07 -22.79
N ILE A 33 4.42 11.13 -21.87
CA ILE A 33 5.17 12.35 -21.60
C ILE A 33 5.99 12.76 -22.82
N LYS A 34 6.67 11.83 -23.49
CA LYS A 34 7.41 12.11 -24.73
C LYS A 34 6.50 12.67 -25.81
N ALA A 35 5.35 12.01 -26.01
CA ALA A 35 4.41 12.38 -27.07
C ALA A 35 3.76 13.75 -26.81
N LYS A 36 3.25 13.97 -25.59
CA LYS A 36 2.47 15.17 -25.26
C LYS A 36 3.34 16.40 -25.01
N LEU A 37 4.48 16.23 -24.34
CA LEU A 37 5.35 17.35 -23.95
C LEU A 37 6.54 17.54 -24.91
N LYS A 38 6.68 16.69 -25.94
CA LYS A 38 7.78 16.71 -26.92
C LYS A 38 9.17 16.68 -26.28
N ILE A 39 9.30 16.01 -25.13
CA ILE A 39 10.56 15.83 -24.42
C ILE A 39 11.32 14.67 -25.06
N LYS A 40 12.54 14.92 -25.53
CA LYS A 40 13.33 13.91 -26.27
C LYS A 40 13.76 12.73 -25.41
N ARG A 41 14.04 12.95 -24.12
CA ARG A 41 14.53 11.91 -23.22
C ARG A 41 13.69 11.87 -21.94
N VAL A 42 12.95 10.81 -21.77
CA VAL A 42 12.19 10.48 -20.54
C VAL A 42 12.62 9.10 -20.10
N ARG A 43 12.83 8.91 -18.81
CA ARG A 43 13.19 7.63 -18.21
C ARG A 43 12.25 7.35 -17.05
N GLY A 44 11.76 6.11 -16.98
CA GLY A 44 11.02 5.57 -15.86
C GLY A 44 11.86 4.54 -15.12
N ASP A 45 11.89 4.62 -13.81
CA ASP A 45 12.53 3.61 -12.96
C ASP A 45 11.48 3.00 -12.04
N THR A 46 11.34 1.68 -12.06
CA THR A 46 10.42 0.93 -11.21
C THR A 46 11.20 0.34 -10.04
N PHE A 47 10.81 0.68 -8.82
CA PHE A 47 11.50 0.20 -7.61
C PHE A 47 11.29 -1.30 -7.33
N GLY A 48 10.32 -1.94 -7.96
CA GLY A 48 10.01 -3.34 -7.75
C GLY A 48 9.53 -3.60 -6.31
N TYR A 49 10.15 -4.57 -5.66
CA TYR A 49 9.75 -5.00 -4.30
C TYR A 49 10.68 -4.48 -3.18
N VAL A 50 11.50 -3.49 -3.46
CA VAL A 50 12.46 -2.94 -2.46
C VAL A 50 11.75 -2.52 -1.17
N GLN A 51 10.58 -1.89 -1.26
CA GLN A 51 9.79 -1.49 -0.10
C GLN A 51 9.28 -2.67 0.76
N ARG A 52 9.22 -3.89 0.21
CA ARG A 52 8.79 -5.09 0.94
C ARG A 52 9.95 -5.86 1.55
N SER A 53 11.17 -5.63 1.09
CA SER A 53 12.35 -6.41 1.48
C SER A 53 13.39 -5.62 2.26
N PHE A 54 13.18 -4.33 2.48
CA PHE A 54 14.13 -3.49 3.21
C PHE A 54 13.91 -3.62 4.73
N ILE A 55 14.75 -4.42 5.35
CA ILE A 55 14.68 -4.70 6.79
C ILE A 55 14.95 -3.50 7.71
N GLY A 56 15.54 -2.41 7.19
CA GLY A 56 15.78 -1.17 7.95
C GLY A 56 14.52 -0.37 8.28
N CYS A 57 13.36 -0.71 7.68
CA CYS A 57 12.09 -0.03 7.90
C CYS A 57 10.96 -1.02 8.28
N VAL A 58 11.27 -2.01 9.11
CA VAL A 58 10.27 -2.94 9.64
C VAL A 58 9.51 -2.28 10.78
N SER A 59 8.17 -2.26 10.71
CA SER A 59 7.34 -1.83 11.82
C SER A 59 7.34 -2.89 12.93
N ASP A 60 7.71 -2.49 14.13
CA ASP A 60 7.66 -3.33 15.33
C ASP A 60 6.22 -3.71 15.72
N VAL A 61 5.26 -2.83 15.47
CA VAL A 61 3.84 -3.09 15.70
C VAL A 61 3.33 -4.14 14.73
N ASP A 62 3.57 -3.96 13.44
CA ASP A 62 3.11 -4.89 12.41
C ASP A 62 3.77 -6.27 12.58
N GLN A 63 5.06 -6.32 12.90
CA GLN A 63 5.79 -7.55 13.17
C GLN A 63 5.21 -8.31 14.38
N ARG A 64 4.87 -7.60 15.46
CA ARG A 64 4.27 -8.19 16.65
C ARG A 64 2.87 -8.73 16.33
N GLU A 65 2.02 -7.93 15.73
CA GLU A 65 0.65 -8.31 15.37
C GLU A 65 0.64 -9.51 14.39
N ALA A 66 1.55 -9.55 13.42
CA ALA A 66 1.71 -10.69 12.51
C ALA A 66 2.10 -11.98 13.25
N ARG A 67 2.99 -11.90 14.25
CA ARG A 67 3.36 -13.05 15.10
C ARG A 67 2.15 -13.53 15.91
N GLU A 68 1.45 -12.62 16.54
CA GLU A 68 0.26 -12.93 17.37
C GLU A 68 -0.86 -13.56 16.53
N VAL A 69 -1.06 -13.14 15.29
CA VAL A 69 -1.97 -13.81 14.33
C VAL A 69 -1.59 -15.28 14.15
N GLY A 70 -0.30 -15.56 13.93
CA GLY A 70 0.19 -16.94 13.78
C GLY A 70 -0.05 -17.78 15.02
N GLU A 71 0.24 -17.23 16.20
CA GLU A 71 -0.01 -17.91 17.49
C GLU A 71 -1.50 -18.17 17.70
N LYS A 72 -2.38 -17.22 17.40
CA LYS A 72 -3.83 -17.40 17.49
C LYS A 72 -4.34 -18.45 16.49
N ALA A 73 -3.81 -18.49 15.28
CA ALA A 73 -4.18 -19.52 14.30
C ALA A 73 -3.88 -20.94 14.83
N VAL A 74 -2.71 -21.14 15.42
CA VAL A 74 -2.35 -22.43 16.06
C VAL A 74 -3.28 -22.73 17.23
N GLN A 75 -3.57 -21.74 18.09
CA GLN A 75 -4.46 -21.94 19.24
C GLN A 75 -5.88 -22.36 18.80
N TYR A 76 -6.45 -21.72 17.78
CA TYR A 76 -7.77 -22.08 17.26
C TYR A 76 -7.79 -23.49 16.65
N ALA A 77 -6.75 -23.87 15.92
CA ALA A 77 -6.65 -25.18 15.34
C ALA A 77 -6.52 -26.28 16.41
N MET A 78 -5.67 -26.07 17.43
CA MET A 78 -5.38 -27.09 18.44
C MET A 78 -6.48 -27.22 19.51
N TRP A 79 -7.07 -26.12 19.93
CA TRP A 79 -8.00 -26.14 21.06
C TRP A 79 -9.47 -26.12 20.65
N GLY A 80 -9.77 -25.64 19.45
CA GLY A 80 -11.13 -25.53 18.97
C GLY A 80 -11.48 -26.49 17.84
N GLY A 81 -10.47 -27.12 17.21
CA GLY A 81 -10.68 -27.93 16.00
C GLY A 81 -11.40 -27.13 14.92
N ARG A 82 -11.18 -25.81 14.89
CA ARG A 82 -11.88 -24.87 14.01
C ARG A 82 -10.92 -24.38 12.95
N ASP A 83 -11.36 -24.43 11.72
CA ASP A 83 -10.70 -23.81 10.56
C ASP A 83 -11.24 -22.41 10.31
N GLY A 84 -10.44 -21.59 9.67
CA GLY A 84 -10.79 -20.20 9.40
C GLY A 84 -9.55 -19.35 9.14
N SER A 85 -9.78 -18.05 8.97
CA SER A 85 -8.73 -17.04 8.90
C SER A 85 -8.73 -16.19 10.15
N VAL A 86 -7.57 -15.91 10.73
CA VAL A 86 -7.47 -15.00 11.88
C VAL A 86 -7.41 -13.57 11.37
N ALA A 87 -8.44 -12.80 11.69
CA ALA A 87 -8.54 -11.38 11.36
C ALA A 87 -8.07 -10.52 12.52
N ILE A 88 -7.34 -9.44 12.21
CA ILE A 88 -6.95 -8.40 13.16
C ILE A 88 -8.05 -7.35 13.18
N LYS A 89 -8.64 -7.13 14.34
CA LYS A 89 -9.60 -6.07 14.59
C LYS A 89 -8.98 -5.00 15.47
N ARG A 90 -8.72 -3.84 14.91
CA ARG A 90 -8.17 -2.74 15.69
C ARG A 90 -9.24 -2.15 16.62
N THR A 91 -8.96 -2.15 17.91
CA THR A 91 -9.84 -1.65 18.96
C THR A 91 -9.37 -0.34 19.58
N GLY A 92 -8.15 0.08 19.27
CA GLY A 92 -7.54 1.32 19.69
C GLY A 92 -6.25 1.60 18.92
N PHE A 93 -5.49 2.63 19.30
CA PHE A 93 -4.25 3.00 18.59
C PHE A 93 -3.25 1.84 18.53
N TYR A 94 -2.99 1.20 19.66
CA TYR A 94 -2.03 0.08 19.78
C TYR A 94 -2.66 -1.20 20.35
N SER A 95 -3.99 -1.27 20.35
CA SER A 95 -4.72 -2.45 20.80
C SER A 95 -5.49 -3.08 19.65
N VAL A 96 -5.44 -4.41 19.62
CA VAL A 96 -6.11 -5.24 18.63
C VAL A 96 -6.76 -6.45 19.31
N ASP A 97 -7.87 -6.88 18.75
CA ASP A 97 -8.46 -8.19 19.02
C ASP A 97 -8.24 -9.11 17.83
N TYR A 98 -8.23 -10.41 18.08
CA TYR A 98 -8.08 -11.44 17.07
C TYR A 98 -9.36 -12.26 16.98
N GLU A 99 -9.95 -12.27 15.79
CA GLU A 99 -11.20 -12.97 15.52
C GLU A 99 -10.98 -14.06 14.48
N LEU A 100 -11.52 -15.26 14.74
CA LEU A 100 -11.54 -16.33 13.74
C LEU A 100 -12.75 -16.13 12.83
N VAL A 101 -12.49 -15.80 11.58
CA VAL A 101 -13.53 -15.59 10.55
C VAL A 101 -13.60 -16.80 9.60
N PRO A 102 -14.80 -17.14 9.10
CA PRO A 102 -14.94 -18.23 8.12
C PRO A 102 -14.11 -17.98 6.87
N LEU A 103 -13.52 -19.02 6.29
CA LEU A 103 -12.70 -18.91 5.07
C LEU A 103 -13.49 -18.31 3.90
N GLU A 104 -14.78 -18.62 3.78
CA GLU A 104 -15.65 -18.12 2.72
C GLU A 104 -15.86 -16.61 2.78
N SER A 105 -15.62 -16.00 3.94
CA SER A 105 -15.74 -14.56 4.10
C SER A 105 -14.53 -13.78 3.55
N VAL A 106 -13.39 -14.44 3.40
CA VAL A 106 -12.11 -13.81 3.01
C VAL A 106 -11.50 -14.42 1.76
N ALA A 107 -11.70 -15.71 1.50
CA ALA A 107 -11.09 -16.41 0.37
C ALA A 107 -11.58 -15.85 -0.97
N GLY A 108 -10.65 -15.54 -1.86
CA GLY A 108 -10.94 -15.02 -3.19
C GLY A 108 -11.59 -13.62 -3.21
N LYS A 109 -11.59 -12.91 -2.10
CA LYS A 109 -12.17 -11.57 -2.00
C LYS A 109 -11.09 -10.51 -1.84
N THR A 110 -11.28 -9.38 -2.51
CA THR A 110 -10.43 -8.20 -2.37
C THR A 110 -11.17 -7.15 -1.54
N ARG A 111 -10.53 -6.65 -0.50
CA ARG A 111 -11.02 -5.51 0.25
C ARG A 111 -10.52 -4.23 -0.44
N THR A 112 -11.45 -3.39 -0.82
CA THR A 112 -11.14 -2.05 -1.34
C THR A 112 -10.87 -1.08 -0.18
N MET A 113 -10.14 0.01 -0.48
CA MET A 113 -9.97 1.12 0.47
C MET A 113 -11.33 1.77 0.73
N GLU A 114 -11.63 2.05 1.98
CA GLU A 114 -12.87 2.74 2.38
C GLU A 114 -12.88 4.18 1.84
N ASP A 115 -14.02 4.63 1.35
CA ASP A 115 -14.15 5.98 0.76
C ASP A 115 -13.80 7.09 1.76
N GLU A 116 -14.04 6.87 3.06
CA GLU A 116 -13.67 7.81 4.12
C GLU A 116 -12.16 8.07 4.22
N PHE A 117 -11.34 7.18 3.68
CA PHE A 117 -9.88 7.31 3.68
C PHE A 117 -9.35 8.13 2.51
N ILE A 118 -10.18 8.37 1.51
CA ILE A 118 -9.80 9.08 0.28
C ILE A 118 -10.26 10.53 0.38
N SER A 119 -9.33 11.46 0.14
CA SER A 119 -9.68 12.88 0.11
C SER A 119 -10.65 13.22 -1.01
N ALA A 120 -11.41 14.30 -0.87
CA ALA A 120 -12.35 14.74 -1.91
C ALA A 120 -11.66 15.07 -3.25
N SER A 121 -10.36 15.37 -3.24
CA SER A 121 -9.56 15.57 -4.46
C SER A 121 -9.24 14.27 -5.19
N GLY A 122 -9.38 13.11 -4.54
CA GLY A 122 -8.99 11.80 -5.07
C GLY A 122 -7.48 11.57 -5.19
N THR A 123 -6.66 12.50 -4.71
CA THR A 123 -5.19 12.46 -4.87
C THR A 123 -4.43 12.45 -3.54
N ASP A 124 -5.13 12.47 -2.42
CA ASP A 124 -4.54 12.44 -1.07
C ASP A 124 -5.42 11.57 -0.16
N VAL A 125 -4.95 11.33 1.04
CA VAL A 125 -5.65 10.60 2.10
C VAL A 125 -6.20 11.54 3.16
N THR A 126 -7.27 11.09 3.84
CA THR A 126 -7.89 11.84 4.94
C THR A 126 -7.15 11.66 6.26
N ASP A 127 -7.53 12.43 7.26
CA ASP A 127 -7.02 12.25 8.64
C ASP A 127 -7.48 10.90 9.24
N ALA A 128 -8.65 10.38 8.83
CA ALA A 128 -9.10 9.04 9.23
C ALA A 128 -8.09 7.97 8.81
N PHE A 129 -7.59 8.02 7.57
CA PHE A 129 -6.53 7.12 7.12
C PHE A 129 -5.22 7.31 7.88
N ARG A 130 -4.82 8.56 8.15
CA ARG A 130 -3.60 8.85 8.92
C ARG A 130 -3.68 8.29 10.35
N MET A 131 -4.85 8.39 10.98
CA MET A 131 -5.09 7.81 12.30
C MET A 131 -5.05 6.28 12.28
N TYR A 132 -5.60 5.66 11.25
CA TYR A 132 -5.53 4.22 11.04
C TYR A 132 -4.08 3.74 10.81
N LEU A 133 -3.33 4.44 9.96
CA LEU A 133 -1.98 4.05 9.56
C LEU A 133 -0.93 4.31 10.65
N ARG A 134 -1.09 5.38 11.42
CA ARG A 134 -0.06 5.84 12.35
C ARG A 134 0.48 4.77 13.31
N PRO A 135 -0.35 3.97 14.00
CA PRO A 135 0.16 2.89 14.84
C PRO A 135 0.90 1.80 14.06
N LEU A 136 0.49 1.54 12.80
CA LEU A 136 1.12 0.53 11.94
C LEU A 136 2.52 0.94 11.44
N LEU A 137 2.88 2.21 11.48
CA LEU A 137 4.23 2.66 11.14
C LEU A 137 5.26 2.22 12.18
N GLY A 138 4.82 1.98 13.42
CA GLY A 138 5.69 1.58 14.51
C GLY A 138 6.68 2.66 14.93
N SER A 139 7.72 2.26 15.65
CA SER A 139 8.74 3.16 16.22
C SER A 139 9.99 3.31 15.35
N SER A 140 10.16 2.46 14.33
CA SER A 140 11.40 2.38 13.55
C SER A 140 11.48 3.34 12.36
N MET A 141 10.40 4.06 12.05
CA MET A 141 10.39 4.96 10.91
C MET A 141 11.08 6.28 11.26
N ALA A 142 12.19 6.57 10.58
CA ALA A 142 12.91 7.80 10.76
C ALA A 142 12.13 8.99 10.18
N ASP A 143 11.94 10.04 10.97
CA ASP A 143 11.42 11.31 10.48
C ASP A 143 12.48 12.00 9.61
N ALA A 144 12.22 12.09 8.32
CA ALA A 144 13.05 12.86 7.42
C ALA A 144 12.70 14.35 7.51
N TYR A 145 13.70 15.19 7.69
CA TYR A 145 13.51 16.64 7.64
C TYR A 145 13.02 17.07 6.25
N ARG A 146 11.91 17.78 6.21
CA ARG A 146 11.39 18.37 4.97
C ARG A 146 11.92 19.79 4.84
N LEU A 147 12.64 20.04 3.77
CA LEU A 147 13.04 21.40 3.40
C LEU A 147 11.80 22.26 3.15
N ARG A 148 11.75 23.42 3.82
CA ARG A 148 10.72 24.41 3.52
C ARG A 148 11.12 25.14 2.24
N PRO A 149 10.25 25.20 1.22
CA PRO A 149 10.56 25.94 0.01
C PRO A 149 10.68 27.43 0.38
N ASN A 150 11.75 28.04 -0.07
CA ASN A 150 11.94 29.49 -0.02
C ASN A 150 12.08 29.99 -1.46
N PRO A 151 10.95 30.23 -2.17
CA PRO A 151 10.99 30.62 -3.56
C PRO A 151 11.65 31.99 -3.72
N VAL A 152 12.65 32.05 -4.57
CA VAL A 152 13.29 33.32 -4.95
C VAL A 152 12.78 33.77 -6.32
N PRO A 153 12.72 35.09 -6.58
CA PRO A 153 12.35 35.61 -7.87
C PRO A 153 13.27 35.04 -8.99
N LYS A 154 12.66 34.57 -10.05
CA LYS A 154 13.42 34.07 -11.20
C LYS A 154 13.98 35.25 -11.98
N VAL A 155 15.26 35.52 -11.84
CA VAL A 155 15.95 36.53 -12.62
C VAL A 155 16.41 35.90 -13.94
N LEU A 156 15.70 36.17 -15.02
CA LEU A 156 16.16 35.83 -16.36
C LEU A 156 17.15 36.91 -16.77
N ARG A 157 18.41 36.56 -16.98
CA ARG A 157 19.35 37.46 -17.67
C ARG A 157 18.93 37.53 -19.13
N PRO A 158 18.86 38.72 -19.72
CA PRO A 158 18.56 38.90 -21.14
C PRO A 158 19.59 38.21 -22.03
#